data_9700d1ead8ef2f211992a747e44da80e
#
_entry.id   9700d1ead8ef2f211992a747e44da80e
#
_cell.length_a   1.000
_cell.length_b   1.000
_cell.length_c   1.000
_cell.angle_alpha   90.00
_cell.angle_beta   90.00
_cell.angle_gamma   90.00
#
_symmetry.space_group_name_H-M   'P 1'
#
loop_
_entity.id
_entity.type
_entity.pdbx_description
1 polymer ?
#
loop_
_entity_poly.entity_id
_entity_poly.type
_entity_poly.pdbx_seq_one_letter_code
_entity_poly.pdbx_strand_id
1 'polypeptide(L)'
;KGIRPENLEKKFDRKLIKNLGILSTKPRILVCNVDESSVSIGNSYSKIIQEKFKNDTVVIVSAEIEQQITELQDSEANQFMKEIGIKESGLDQIIKAGYKILNLSTYFTVGPKETHAWTIEKNCKAPDAAEVIHSDFRKGFIRAEVISYADYIKYNGELGARDNGKLKVEGKEYEVADGDVLHFRFNT
;
A
#
# COMPACT_ATOMS: atom_id res chain seq x y z
N LYS A 1 -5.97 20.93 27.22
CA LYS A 1 -6.80 20.01 26.44
C LYS A 1 -6.34 20.13 25.00
N GLY A 2 -5.63 19.09 24.48
CA GLY A 2 -5.15 19.10 23.11
C GLY A 2 -6.31 19.10 22.12
N ILE A 3 -6.37 20.11 21.27
CA ILE A 3 -7.32 20.15 20.15
C ILE A 3 -6.78 19.19 19.10
N ARG A 4 -7.56 18.20 18.69
CA ARG A 4 -7.17 17.30 17.61
C ARG A 4 -7.06 18.06 16.29
N PRO A 5 -6.08 17.74 15.44
CA PRO A 5 -5.84 18.43 14.17
C PRO A 5 -7.04 18.45 13.21
N GLU A 6 -7.87 17.43 13.25
CA GLU A 6 -9.13 17.32 12.46
C GLU A 6 -10.02 18.57 12.58
N ASN A 7 -9.95 19.26 13.73
CA ASN A 7 -10.65 20.52 13.96
C ASN A 7 -9.86 21.76 13.51
N LEU A 8 -8.54 21.63 13.34
CA LEU A 8 -7.67 22.68 12.83
C LEU A 8 -7.73 22.77 11.30
N GLU A 9 -7.84 21.64 10.60
CA GLU A 9 -7.94 21.59 9.14
C GLU A 9 -9.17 22.31 8.57
N LYS A 10 -10.22 22.48 9.36
CA LYS A 10 -11.38 23.30 8.99
C LYS A 10 -11.13 24.80 9.08
N LYS A 11 -10.09 25.23 9.79
CA LYS A 11 -9.79 26.64 10.07
C LYS A 11 -8.51 27.15 9.39
N PHE A 12 -7.61 26.26 8.97
CA PHE A 12 -6.31 26.60 8.40
C PHE A 12 -6.04 25.82 7.11
N ASP A 13 -5.22 26.41 6.23
CA ASP A 13 -4.79 25.75 5.00
C ASP A 13 -4.01 24.46 5.31
N ARG A 14 -4.46 23.33 4.74
CA ARG A 14 -3.82 22.02 4.89
C ARG A 14 -2.33 22.02 4.51
N LYS A 15 -1.95 22.77 3.46
CA LYS A 15 -0.54 22.89 3.04
C LYS A 15 0.31 23.54 4.12
N LEU A 16 -0.22 24.61 4.75
CA LEU A 16 0.48 25.30 5.83
C LEU A 16 0.73 24.40 7.03
N ILE A 17 -0.32 23.65 7.44
CA ILE A 17 -0.22 22.70 8.56
C ILE A 17 0.79 21.58 8.25
N LYS A 18 0.76 21.02 7.03
CA LYS A 18 1.69 19.97 6.58
C LYS A 18 3.13 20.46 6.61
N ASN A 19 3.37 21.71 6.17
CA ASN A 19 4.71 22.33 6.14
C ASN A 19 5.27 22.59 7.53
N LEU A 20 4.43 22.79 8.54
CA LEU A 20 4.87 22.97 9.93
C LEU A 20 5.43 21.69 10.57
N GLY A 21 5.21 20.51 9.96
CA GLY A 21 5.77 19.24 10.41
C GLY A 21 5.30 18.77 11.80
N ILE A 22 4.19 19.31 12.30
CA ILE A 22 3.68 19.04 13.65
C ILE A 22 3.26 17.57 13.77
N LEU A 23 3.84 16.83 14.71
CA LEU A 23 3.57 15.40 14.88
C LEU A 23 2.10 15.09 15.13
N SER A 24 1.39 15.90 15.90
CA SER A 24 -0.03 15.72 16.21
C SER A 24 -0.97 15.90 15.02
N THR A 25 -0.47 16.44 13.88
CA THR A 25 -1.22 16.59 12.63
C THR A 25 -1.00 15.44 11.65
N LYS A 26 -0.02 14.57 11.95
CA LYS A 26 0.24 13.41 11.10
C LYS A 26 -0.80 12.32 11.33
N PRO A 27 -1.22 11.62 10.27
CA PRO A 27 -2.03 10.43 10.42
C PRO A 27 -1.27 9.39 11.24
N ARG A 28 -2.00 8.58 12.01
CA ARG A 28 -1.38 7.58 12.90
C ARG A 28 -2.08 6.25 12.83
N ILE A 29 -1.32 5.21 13.08
CA ILE A 29 -1.81 3.85 13.29
C ILE A 29 -1.57 3.52 14.77
N LEU A 30 -2.56 2.98 15.44
CA LEU A 30 -2.45 2.48 16.79
C LEU A 30 -2.21 0.97 16.74
N VAL A 31 -1.03 0.53 17.13
CA VAL A 31 -0.67 -0.89 17.17
C VAL A 31 -0.82 -1.39 18.60
N CYS A 32 -1.74 -2.33 18.80
CA CYS A 32 -1.98 -2.99 20.07
C CYS A 32 -1.21 -4.32 20.08
N ASN A 33 -0.07 -4.36 20.77
CA ASN A 33 0.65 -5.61 21.00
C ASN A 33 -0.06 -6.37 22.13
N VAL A 34 -0.53 -7.58 21.82
CA VAL A 34 -1.25 -8.46 22.74
C VAL A 34 -0.52 -9.79 22.89
N ASP A 35 -0.93 -10.57 23.88
CA ASP A 35 -0.47 -11.96 24.05
C ASP A 35 -0.97 -12.85 22.90
N GLU A 36 -0.33 -14.02 22.74
CA GLU A 36 -0.64 -14.98 21.66
C GLU A 36 -2.12 -15.39 21.66
N SER A 37 -2.69 -15.63 22.83
CA SER A 37 -4.09 -16.08 22.97
C SER A 37 -5.10 -15.04 22.54
N SER A 38 -4.71 -13.78 22.46
CA SER A 38 -5.54 -12.64 22.14
C SER A 38 -5.35 -12.10 20.71
N VAL A 39 -4.43 -12.66 19.90
CA VAL A 39 -4.08 -12.11 18.60
C VAL A 39 -5.25 -12.06 17.62
N SER A 40 -6.14 -13.05 17.65
CA SER A 40 -7.28 -13.14 16.70
C SER A 40 -8.46 -12.23 17.05
N ILE A 41 -8.72 -11.98 18.34
CA ILE A 41 -9.93 -11.28 18.82
C ILE A 41 -9.64 -10.06 19.69
N GLY A 42 -8.38 -9.81 20.00
CA GLY A 42 -7.95 -8.77 20.95
C GLY A 42 -8.25 -9.11 22.40
N ASN A 43 -7.78 -8.27 23.30
CA ASN A 43 -8.05 -8.32 24.74
C ASN A 43 -8.86 -7.12 25.21
N SER A 44 -9.14 -7.03 26.50
CA SER A 44 -9.91 -5.93 27.10
C SER A 44 -9.29 -4.55 26.81
N TYR A 45 -7.96 -4.44 26.83
CA TYR A 45 -7.25 -3.18 26.57
C TYR A 45 -7.35 -2.76 25.10
N SER A 46 -7.14 -3.68 24.16
CA SER A 46 -7.26 -3.39 22.73
C SER A 46 -8.68 -2.98 22.34
N LYS A 47 -9.72 -3.58 22.96
CA LYS A 47 -11.13 -3.20 22.77
C LYS A 47 -11.40 -1.78 23.27
N ILE A 48 -10.88 -1.39 24.44
CA ILE A 48 -10.96 -0.02 24.95
C ILE A 48 -10.30 0.97 23.99
N ILE A 49 -9.15 0.62 23.41
CA ILE A 49 -8.47 1.46 22.41
C ILE A 49 -9.31 1.61 21.15
N GLN A 50 -9.88 0.52 20.62
CA GLN A 50 -10.76 0.55 19.46
C GLN A 50 -12.00 1.41 19.69
N GLU A 51 -12.62 1.32 20.87
CA GLU A 51 -13.78 2.14 21.23
C GLU A 51 -13.43 3.61 21.38
N LYS A 52 -12.31 3.92 22.02
CA LYS A 52 -11.85 5.29 22.28
C LYS A 52 -11.38 6.01 21.02
N PHE A 53 -10.81 5.28 20.08
CA PHE A 53 -10.16 5.79 18.87
C PHE A 53 -10.84 5.29 17.59
N LYS A 54 -12.16 5.31 17.53
CA LYS A 54 -12.97 4.80 16.41
C LYS A 54 -12.63 5.38 15.04
N ASN A 55 -12.05 6.58 15.01
CA ASN A 55 -11.65 7.26 13.77
C ASN A 55 -10.19 6.99 13.38
N ASP A 56 -9.42 6.33 14.24
CA ASP A 56 -8.03 5.97 13.96
C ASP A 56 -7.96 4.52 13.46
N THR A 57 -6.93 4.20 12.70
CA THR A 57 -6.66 2.81 12.31
C THR A 57 -6.02 2.09 13.50
N VAL A 58 -6.66 1.04 13.98
CA VAL A 58 -6.15 0.19 15.07
C VAL A 58 -5.81 -1.18 14.50
N VAL A 59 -4.58 -1.64 14.73
CA VAL A 59 -4.10 -2.97 14.34
C VAL A 59 -3.76 -3.75 15.61
N ILE A 60 -4.19 -5.01 15.66
CA ILE A 60 -3.86 -5.93 16.76
C ILE A 60 -2.78 -6.86 16.26
N VAL A 61 -1.69 -6.98 17.00
CA VAL A 61 -0.55 -7.85 16.69
C VAL A 61 -0.09 -8.58 17.93
N SER A 62 0.60 -9.69 17.74
CA SER A 62 1.42 -10.30 18.80
C SER A 62 2.85 -10.40 18.29
N ALA A 63 3.77 -9.68 18.91
CA ALA A 63 5.18 -9.70 18.52
C ALA A 63 5.78 -11.11 18.59
N GLU A 64 5.31 -11.93 19.52
CA GLU A 64 5.73 -13.32 19.68
C GLU A 64 5.26 -14.20 18.51
N ILE A 65 4.01 -14.05 18.09
CA ILE A 65 3.48 -14.71 16.89
C ILE A 65 4.20 -14.24 15.63
N GLU A 66 4.47 -12.94 15.50
CA GLU A 66 5.21 -12.41 14.34
C GLU A 66 6.63 -13.02 14.26
N GLN A 67 7.31 -13.17 15.38
CA GLN A 67 8.61 -13.84 15.42
C GLN A 67 8.49 -15.29 14.95
N GLN A 68 7.53 -16.05 15.45
CA GLN A 68 7.32 -17.44 15.05
C GLN A 68 7.05 -17.54 13.54
N ILE A 69 6.20 -16.67 12.98
CA ILE A 69 5.90 -16.63 11.54
C ILE A 69 7.17 -16.41 10.71
N THR A 70 8.08 -15.52 11.15
CA THR A 70 9.32 -15.23 10.40
C THR A 70 10.33 -16.38 10.38
N GLU A 71 10.22 -17.32 11.31
CA GLU A 71 11.08 -18.51 11.38
C GLU A 71 10.57 -19.67 10.52
N LEU A 72 9.32 -19.59 10.02
CA LEU A 72 8.67 -20.63 9.23
C LEU A 72 8.83 -20.36 7.72
N GLN A 73 8.73 -21.44 6.93
CA GLN A 73 8.57 -21.30 5.49
C GLN A 73 7.13 -20.89 5.13
N ASP A 74 6.92 -20.27 3.97
CA ASP A 74 5.63 -19.69 3.56
C ASP A 74 4.44 -20.65 3.70
N SER A 75 4.62 -21.92 3.36
CA SER A 75 3.56 -22.93 3.49
C SER A 75 3.19 -23.25 4.94
N GLU A 76 4.21 -23.35 5.79
CA GLU A 76 4.08 -23.62 7.24
C GLU A 76 3.50 -22.38 7.94
N ALA A 77 3.97 -21.18 7.61
CA ALA A 77 3.47 -19.93 8.12
C ALA A 77 1.96 -19.76 7.82
N ASN A 78 1.53 -20.08 6.59
CA ASN A 78 0.12 -20.04 6.20
C ASN A 78 -0.73 -21.06 6.98
N GLN A 79 -0.21 -22.24 7.25
CA GLN A 79 -0.92 -23.25 8.05
C GLN A 79 -1.00 -22.81 9.51
N PHE A 80 0.09 -22.33 10.09
CA PHE A 80 0.17 -21.83 11.46
C PHE A 80 -0.83 -20.69 11.68
N MET A 81 -0.85 -19.68 10.79
CA MET A 81 -1.82 -18.58 10.86
C MET A 81 -3.27 -19.05 10.86
N LYS A 82 -3.60 -20.07 10.05
CA LYS A 82 -4.95 -20.66 10.02
C LYS A 82 -5.30 -21.36 11.35
N GLU A 83 -4.34 -22.07 11.94
CA GLU A 83 -4.54 -22.78 13.22
C GLU A 83 -4.82 -21.81 14.39
N ILE A 84 -4.14 -20.65 14.42
CA ILE A 84 -4.38 -19.61 15.43
C ILE A 84 -5.52 -18.64 15.06
N GLY A 85 -6.17 -18.83 13.90
CA GLY A 85 -7.36 -18.08 13.50
C GLY A 85 -7.10 -16.68 12.98
N ILE A 86 -5.90 -16.39 12.46
CA ILE A 86 -5.59 -15.13 11.78
C ILE A 86 -5.50 -15.33 10.27
N LYS A 87 -5.88 -14.33 9.50
CA LYS A 87 -5.92 -14.37 8.04
C LYS A 87 -4.62 -13.91 7.39
N GLU A 88 -3.90 -13.05 8.08
CA GLU A 88 -2.66 -12.43 7.63
C GLU A 88 -1.80 -12.03 8.84
N SER A 89 -0.50 -11.87 8.65
CA SER A 89 0.42 -11.45 9.70
C SER A 89 0.10 -10.03 10.19
N GLY A 90 0.47 -9.70 11.41
CA GLY A 90 0.34 -8.35 11.94
C GLY A 90 1.23 -7.36 11.18
N LEU A 91 2.39 -7.81 10.67
CA LEU A 91 3.26 -7.01 9.81
C LEU A 91 2.53 -6.61 8.52
N ASP A 92 1.88 -7.56 7.83
CA ASP A 92 1.11 -7.27 6.62
C ASP A 92 -0.04 -6.30 6.90
N GLN A 93 -0.72 -6.45 8.03
CA GLN A 93 -1.77 -5.53 8.45
C GLN A 93 -1.23 -4.11 8.67
N ILE A 94 -0.06 -3.96 9.31
CA ILE A 94 0.59 -2.66 9.53
C ILE A 94 0.99 -2.04 8.19
N ILE A 95 1.58 -2.80 7.27
CA ILE A 95 1.96 -2.34 5.93
C ILE A 95 0.74 -1.84 5.17
N LYS A 96 -0.32 -2.65 5.09
CA LYS A 96 -1.59 -2.26 4.43
C LYS A 96 -2.23 -1.02 5.06
N ALA A 97 -2.22 -0.94 6.40
CA ALA A 97 -2.70 0.23 7.12
C ALA A 97 -1.86 1.47 6.80
N GLY A 98 -0.54 1.34 6.68
CA GLY A 98 0.39 2.41 6.29
C GLY A 98 0.10 2.92 4.88
N TYR A 99 0.00 2.04 3.90
CA TYR A 99 -0.37 2.38 2.53
C TYR A 99 -1.72 3.10 2.45
N LYS A 100 -2.72 2.57 3.17
CA LYS A 100 -4.06 3.17 3.21
C LYS A 100 -4.05 4.57 3.81
N ILE A 101 -3.37 4.77 4.94
CA ILE A 101 -3.38 6.05 5.66
C ILE A 101 -2.57 7.13 4.95
N LEU A 102 -1.53 6.72 4.21
CA LEU A 102 -0.70 7.59 3.38
C LEU A 102 -1.27 7.77 1.97
N ASN A 103 -2.40 7.12 1.66
CA ASN A 103 -3.04 7.16 0.34
C ASN A 103 -2.09 6.70 -0.79
N LEU A 104 -1.36 5.60 -0.57
CA LEU A 104 -0.39 5.06 -1.51
C LEU A 104 -0.95 3.88 -2.30
N SER A 105 -0.39 3.68 -3.49
CA SER A 105 -0.57 2.52 -4.38
C SER A 105 0.78 2.07 -4.90
N THR A 106 0.83 0.87 -5.45
CA THR A 106 2.04 0.32 -6.07
C THR A 106 1.75 -0.06 -7.51
N TYR A 107 2.67 0.26 -8.42
CA TYR A 107 2.71 -0.32 -9.76
C TYR A 107 4.05 -1.03 -9.98
N PHE A 108 4.11 -1.89 -10.98
CA PHE A 108 5.28 -2.68 -11.32
C PHE A 108 5.83 -2.29 -12.69
N THR A 109 7.14 -2.35 -12.82
CA THR A 109 7.82 -2.43 -14.11
C THR A 109 8.53 -3.75 -14.21
N VAL A 110 8.43 -4.40 -15.37
CA VAL A 110 9.08 -5.70 -15.64
C VAL A 110 9.95 -5.54 -16.85
N GLY A 111 11.24 -5.86 -16.69
CA GLY A 111 12.22 -5.84 -17.76
C GLY A 111 13.08 -7.10 -17.75
N PRO A 112 13.91 -7.31 -18.80
CA PRO A 112 14.78 -8.50 -18.88
C PRO A 112 15.80 -8.60 -17.75
N LYS A 113 16.15 -7.46 -17.13
CA LYS A 113 17.19 -7.39 -16.10
C LYS A 113 16.61 -7.34 -14.69
N GLU A 114 15.45 -6.72 -14.51
CA GLU A 114 14.85 -6.53 -13.19
C GLU A 114 13.34 -6.39 -13.27
N THR A 115 12.69 -6.70 -12.15
CA THR A 115 11.31 -6.35 -11.84
C THR A 115 11.34 -5.41 -10.65
N HIS A 116 10.63 -4.28 -10.75
CA HIS A 116 10.63 -3.27 -9.69
C HIS A 116 9.21 -2.85 -9.31
N ALA A 117 8.99 -2.67 -8.01
CA ALA A 117 7.76 -2.14 -7.44
C ALA A 117 7.94 -0.66 -7.10
N TRP A 118 7.10 0.20 -7.67
CA TRP A 118 7.15 1.66 -7.49
C TRP A 118 5.98 2.13 -6.66
N THR A 119 6.25 2.92 -5.64
CA THR A 119 5.20 3.48 -4.77
C THR A 119 4.80 4.86 -5.28
N ILE A 120 3.50 5.07 -5.45
CA ILE A 120 2.89 6.32 -5.92
C ILE A 120 1.72 6.72 -5.00
N GLU A 121 1.28 7.97 -5.08
CA GLU A 121 -0.01 8.36 -4.48
C GLU A 121 -1.17 7.76 -5.29
N LYS A 122 -2.27 7.41 -4.63
CA LYS A 122 -3.49 6.96 -5.33
C LYS A 122 -3.99 8.03 -6.29
N ASN A 123 -4.57 7.59 -7.41
CA ASN A 123 -5.03 8.44 -8.50
C ASN A 123 -3.88 9.22 -9.20
N CYS A 124 -2.64 8.77 -9.04
CA CYS A 124 -1.49 9.30 -9.75
C CYS A 124 -1.66 9.04 -11.25
N LYS A 125 -1.48 10.07 -12.09
CA LYS A 125 -1.55 9.93 -13.54
C LYS A 125 -0.27 9.29 -14.10
N ALA A 126 -0.40 8.61 -15.23
CA ALA A 126 0.71 7.90 -15.87
C ALA A 126 2.00 8.73 -16.06
N PRO A 127 1.97 10.02 -16.48
CA PRO A 127 3.20 10.83 -16.54
C PRO A 127 3.84 11.09 -15.18
N ASP A 128 3.02 11.28 -14.13
CA ASP A 128 3.51 11.51 -12.77
C ASP A 128 4.08 10.21 -12.17
N ALA A 129 3.46 9.06 -12.48
CA ALA A 129 3.99 7.76 -12.13
C ALA A 129 5.35 7.49 -12.83
N ALA A 130 5.46 7.85 -14.12
CA ALA A 130 6.72 7.74 -14.86
C ALA A 130 7.84 8.62 -14.26
N GLU A 131 7.51 9.79 -13.70
CA GLU A 131 8.45 10.69 -13.03
C GLU A 131 9.10 10.05 -11.80
N VAL A 132 8.41 9.15 -11.11
CA VAL A 132 8.96 8.43 -9.95
C VAL A 132 10.17 7.58 -10.34
N ILE A 133 10.22 7.09 -11.59
CA ILE A 133 11.37 6.38 -12.14
C ILE A 133 12.48 7.38 -12.48
N HIS A 134 12.15 8.39 -13.29
CA HIS A 134 13.07 9.45 -13.68
C HIS A 134 12.30 10.67 -14.23
N SER A 135 12.79 11.88 -13.92
CA SER A 135 12.15 13.12 -14.35
C SER A 135 11.99 13.27 -15.88
N ASP A 136 12.91 12.66 -16.64
CA ASP A 136 12.85 12.73 -18.11
C ASP A 136 11.73 11.87 -18.67
N PHE A 137 11.30 10.82 -17.99
CA PHE A 137 10.16 9.99 -18.40
C PHE A 137 8.86 10.81 -18.42
N ARG A 138 8.68 11.71 -17.46
CA ARG A 138 7.55 12.64 -17.46
C ARG A 138 7.60 13.62 -18.61
N LYS A 139 8.77 14.24 -18.83
CA LYS A 139 8.95 15.26 -19.89
C LYS A 139 8.70 14.68 -21.28
N GLY A 140 9.28 13.50 -21.54
CA GLY A 140 9.18 12.80 -22.82
C GLY A 140 7.98 11.86 -22.92
N PHE A 141 7.06 11.83 -21.96
CA PHE A 141 5.98 10.84 -21.91
C PHE A 141 5.12 10.85 -23.18
N ILE A 142 4.98 9.68 -23.81
CA ILE A 142 4.12 9.46 -24.99
C ILE A 142 2.87 8.67 -24.57
N ARG A 143 3.04 7.49 -23.99
CA ARG A 143 1.98 6.57 -23.58
C ARG A 143 2.49 5.55 -22.56
N ALA A 144 1.56 4.88 -21.87
CA ALA A 144 1.82 3.71 -21.05
C ALA A 144 1.17 2.47 -21.67
N GLU A 145 1.91 1.38 -21.73
CA GLU A 145 1.37 0.05 -21.99
C GLU A 145 1.06 -0.57 -20.63
N VAL A 146 -0.19 -0.98 -20.42
CA VAL A 146 -0.74 -1.33 -19.10
C VAL A 146 -1.32 -2.73 -19.13
N ILE A 147 -0.93 -3.56 -18.17
CA ILE A 147 -1.53 -4.88 -17.92
C ILE A 147 -1.85 -4.96 -16.43
N SER A 148 -3.05 -5.41 -16.05
CA SER A 148 -3.34 -5.65 -14.64
C SER A 148 -2.45 -6.79 -14.10
N TYR A 149 -2.05 -6.74 -12.82
CA TYR A 149 -1.29 -7.82 -12.19
C TYR A 149 -1.98 -9.19 -12.36
N ALA A 150 -3.30 -9.23 -12.18
CA ALA A 150 -4.06 -10.47 -12.31
C ALA A 150 -3.98 -11.06 -13.72
N ASP A 151 -4.08 -10.23 -14.77
CA ASP A 151 -3.93 -10.68 -16.16
C ASP A 151 -2.47 -11.05 -16.46
N TYR A 152 -1.50 -10.30 -15.94
CA TYR A 152 -0.08 -10.59 -16.11
C TYR A 152 0.28 -12.00 -15.60
N ILE A 153 -0.19 -12.35 -14.40
CA ILE A 153 0.03 -13.69 -13.83
C ILE A 153 -0.77 -14.75 -14.58
N LYS A 154 -2.05 -14.49 -14.87
CA LYS A 154 -2.94 -15.45 -15.53
C LYS A 154 -2.43 -15.88 -16.90
N TYR A 155 -1.84 -14.96 -17.65
CA TYR A 155 -1.38 -15.20 -19.02
C TYR A 155 0.16 -15.36 -19.13
N ASN A 156 0.84 -15.62 -18.02
CA ASN A 156 2.28 -15.87 -17.97
C ASN A 156 3.14 -14.74 -18.57
N GLY A 157 2.79 -13.49 -18.25
CA GLY A 157 3.62 -12.34 -18.61
C GLY A 157 3.05 -11.49 -19.75
N GLU A 158 3.88 -10.55 -20.22
CA GLU A 158 3.47 -9.52 -21.18
C GLU A 158 2.99 -10.11 -22.51
N LEU A 159 3.73 -11.06 -23.07
CA LEU A 159 3.39 -11.65 -24.38
C LEU A 159 2.03 -12.35 -24.31
N GLY A 160 1.82 -13.23 -23.31
CA GLY A 160 0.55 -13.93 -23.16
C GLY A 160 -0.62 -12.98 -22.90
N ALA A 161 -0.41 -11.93 -22.10
CA ALA A 161 -1.45 -10.93 -21.89
C ALA A 161 -1.78 -10.15 -23.17
N ARG A 162 -0.76 -9.79 -23.97
CA ARG A 162 -0.94 -9.12 -25.27
C ARG A 162 -1.73 -9.99 -26.26
N ASP A 163 -1.37 -11.25 -26.41
CA ASP A 163 -2.02 -12.18 -27.32
C ASP A 163 -3.50 -12.42 -26.96
N ASN A 164 -3.83 -12.27 -25.68
CA ASN A 164 -5.20 -12.35 -25.17
C ASN A 164 -5.92 -10.98 -25.08
N GLY A 165 -5.36 -9.92 -25.67
CA GLY A 165 -5.97 -8.60 -25.73
C GLY A 165 -6.07 -7.89 -24.37
N LYS A 166 -5.19 -8.22 -23.42
CA LYS A 166 -5.17 -7.66 -22.07
C LYS A 166 -4.18 -6.51 -21.88
N LEU A 167 -3.28 -6.32 -22.84
CA LEU A 167 -2.45 -5.14 -22.88
C LEU A 167 -3.24 -3.96 -23.42
N LYS A 168 -3.37 -2.91 -22.60
CA LYS A 168 -4.00 -1.65 -22.96
C LYS A 168 -2.95 -0.61 -23.26
N VAL A 169 -3.28 0.35 -24.10
CA VAL A 169 -2.44 1.52 -24.40
C VAL A 169 -3.15 2.74 -23.87
N GLU A 170 -2.55 3.41 -22.89
CA GLU A 170 -3.15 4.50 -22.15
C GLU A 170 -2.36 5.80 -22.32
N GLY A 171 -3.07 6.92 -22.30
CA GLY A 171 -2.51 8.26 -22.46
C GLY A 171 -2.20 8.96 -21.14
N LYS A 172 -1.98 10.29 -21.25
CA LYS A 172 -1.55 11.15 -20.13
C LYS A 172 -2.57 11.25 -18.98
N GLU A 173 -3.85 11.04 -19.27
CA GLU A 173 -4.93 11.17 -18.29
C GLU A 173 -5.23 9.86 -17.54
N TYR A 174 -4.53 8.78 -17.88
CA TYR A 174 -4.71 7.50 -17.21
C TYR A 174 -4.29 7.57 -15.74
N GLU A 175 -5.19 7.22 -14.85
CA GLU A 175 -4.93 7.05 -13.43
C GLU A 175 -4.44 5.63 -13.19
N VAL A 176 -3.19 5.52 -12.71
CA VAL A 176 -2.54 4.23 -12.46
C VAL A 176 -3.25 3.49 -11.33
N ALA A 177 -3.72 2.28 -11.62
CA ALA A 177 -4.35 1.41 -10.65
C ALA A 177 -3.32 0.66 -9.80
N ASP A 178 -3.72 0.29 -8.58
CA ASP A 178 -2.88 -0.53 -7.70
C ASP A 178 -2.65 -1.92 -8.32
N GLY A 179 -1.40 -2.31 -8.45
CA GLY A 179 -1.00 -3.57 -9.07
C GLY A 179 -0.86 -3.55 -10.60
N ASP A 180 -0.97 -2.40 -11.26
CA ASP A 180 -0.68 -2.32 -12.69
C ASP A 180 0.77 -2.69 -13.00
N VAL A 181 0.98 -3.43 -14.08
CA VAL A 181 2.30 -3.66 -14.70
C VAL A 181 2.42 -2.71 -15.87
N LEU A 182 3.36 -1.76 -15.80
CA LEU A 182 3.48 -0.64 -16.71
C LEU A 182 4.78 -0.70 -17.52
N HIS A 183 4.65 -0.35 -18.80
CA HIS A 183 5.79 -0.04 -19.65
C HIS A 183 5.59 1.35 -20.25
N PHE A 184 6.39 2.31 -19.82
CA PHE A 184 6.32 3.69 -20.32
C PHE A 184 7.07 3.85 -21.63
N ARG A 185 6.43 4.49 -22.62
CA ARG A 185 7.04 4.94 -23.86
C ARG A 185 7.27 6.43 -23.80
N PHE A 186 8.50 6.85 -23.97
CA PHE A 186 8.91 8.25 -23.88
C PHE A 186 9.97 8.57 -24.94
N ASN A 187 10.07 9.85 -25.30
CA ASN A 187 11.17 10.39 -26.10
C ASN A 187 12.26 10.93 -25.17
N THR A 188 13.51 10.67 -25.50
CA THR A 188 14.71 11.24 -24.85
C THR A 188 15.05 12.59 -25.48
#